data_7da9d594a5f3ce7bf0a443e9dfa642fc
#
_entry.id   7da9d594a5f3ce7bf0a443e9dfa642fc
#
_cell.length_a   1.000
_cell.length_b   1.000
_cell.length_c   1.000
_cell.angle_alpha   90.00
_cell.angle_beta   90.00
_cell.angle_gamma   90.00
#
_symmetry.space_group_name_H-M   'P 1'
#
loop_
_entity.id
_entity.type
_entity.pdbx_description
1 polymer ?
#
loop_
_entity_poly.entity_id
_entity_poly.type
_entity_poly.pdbx_seq_one_letter_code
_entity_poly.pdbx_strand_id
1 'polypeptide(L)'
;MHDVTPVIQPFRLATAPDQPVGLAAGTLDGAVALPLVECLTLEHGRCFVDHRLTQTTVGSGLRPVRREPLTSPWPGTRVIQHDRGSDLTVTVDLWHPTSATLHGRTTVHNDGKLPVHLTAVSIMCASLLSGAELDDLDILIAPSAWMAEQRWTHHRLSDLLVDVGTELHGESPRDRFVLSSESGWSSGRWEPVGFITDPASGRAVGWQIEHNGGW
;
A
#
# COMPACT_ATOMS: atom_id res chain seq x y z
N MET A 1 -0.19 -25.94 -22.73
CA MET A 1 0.42 -25.38 -21.51
C MET A 1 1.41 -24.34 -22.00
N HIS A 2 1.00 -23.06 -22.05
CA HIS A 2 1.88 -21.99 -22.51
C HIS A 2 2.81 -21.66 -21.35
N ASP A 3 4.10 -21.79 -21.60
CA ASP A 3 5.16 -21.43 -20.68
C ASP A 3 5.22 -19.88 -20.63
N VAL A 4 4.44 -19.30 -19.72
CA VAL A 4 4.42 -17.84 -19.52
C VAL A 4 5.56 -17.53 -18.55
N THR A 5 6.69 -17.11 -19.08
CA THR A 5 7.77 -16.57 -18.26
C THR A 5 7.25 -15.28 -17.57
N PRO A 6 7.19 -15.23 -16.25
CA PRO A 6 6.64 -14.05 -15.55
C PRO A 6 7.49 -12.82 -15.85
N VAL A 7 6.85 -11.75 -16.31
CA VAL A 7 7.50 -10.46 -16.53
C VAL A 7 7.65 -9.78 -15.17
N ILE A 8 8.86 -9.79 -14.64
CA ILE A 8 9.20 -9.12 -13.38
C ILE A 8 9.27 -7.61 -13.65
N GLN A 9 8.35 -6.85 -13.09
CA GLN A 9 8.39 -5.39 -13.17
C GLN A 9 9.02 -4.82 -11.89
N PRO A 10 10.11 -4.04 -11.99
CA PRO A 10 10.74 -3.46 -10.81
C PRO A 10 9.87 -2.38 -10.20
N PHE A 11 9.89 -2.30 -8.87
CA PHE A 11 9.29 -1.17 -8.16
C PHE A 11 10.09 0.11 -8.40
N ARG A 12 9.38 1.22 -8.62
CA ARG A 12 9.97 2.53 -8.87
C ARG A 12 9.39 3.58 -7.94
N LEU A 13 10.25 4.44 -7.45
CA LEU A 13 9.86 5.61 -6.66
C LEU A 13 9.63 6.81 -7.60
N ALA A 14 8.42 7.35 -7.56
CA ALA A 14 8.09 8.63 -8.17
C ALA A 14 8.43 9.75 -7.19
N THR A 15 9.11 10.78 -7.67
CA THR A 15 9.41 11.98 -6.88
C THR A 15 9.30 13.22 -7.73
N ALA A 16 8.57 14.19 -7.19
CA ALA A 16 8.62 15.59 -7.62
C ALA A 16 8.85 16.47 -6.38
N PRO A 17 9.47 17.64 -6.51
CA PRO A 17 9.85 18.46 -5.36
C PRO A 17 8.69 18.83 -4.43
N ASP A 18 7.52 19.10 -5.01
CA ASP A 18 6.35 19.59 -4.30
C ASP A 18 5.23 18.54 -4.16
N GLN A 19 5.58 17.28 -4.35
CA GLN A 19 4.63 16.16 -4.25
C GLN A 19 5.12 15.11 -3.24
N PRO A 20 4.21 14.35 -2.61
CA PRO A 20 4.59 13.17 -1.85
C PRO A 20 5.37 12.18 -2.74
N VAL A 21 6.26 11.43 -2.13
CA VAL A 21 6.90 10.32 -2.83
C VAL A 21 5.86 9.24 -3.08
N GLY A 22 5.82 8.72 -4.31
CA GLY A 22 4.98 7.59 -4.69
C GLY A 22 5.78 6.33 -4.96
N LEU A 23 5.14 5.18 -4.94
CA LEU A 23 5.70 3.89 -5.30
C LEU A 23 4.80 3.22 -6.33
N ALA A 24 5.38 2.71 -7.39
CA ALA A 24 4.66 1.94 -8.39
C ALA A 24 5.43 0.71 -8.84
N ALA A 25 4.70 -0.35 -9.22
CA ALA A 25 5.24 -1.49 -9.94
C ALA A 25 5.06 -1.27 -11.45
N GLY A 26 6.16 -1.23 -12.19
CA GLY A 26 6.15 -1.00 -13.64
C GLY A 26 6.32 0.46 -14.05
N THR A 27 5.60 0.88 -15.11
CA THR A 27 5.67 2.25 -15.63
C THR A 27 4.78 3.18 -14.82
N LEU A 28 5.24 4.43 -14.65
CA LEU A 28 4.49 5.48 -13.95
C LEU A 28 3.63 6.31 -14.90
N ASP A 29 3.54 5.92 -16.16
CA ASP A 29 2.85 6.68 -17.21
C ASP A 29 1.36 6.83 -16.90
N GLY A 30 0.97 8.06 -16.53
CA GLY A 30 -0.42 8.44 -16.27
C GLY A 30 -1.01 8.02 -14.91
N ALA A 31 -0.28 7.31 -14.07
CA ALA A 31 -0.76 6.96 -12.75
C ALA A 31 -0.63 8.14 -11.78
N VAL A 32 -1.72 8.50 -11.11
CA VAL A 32 -1.65 9.37 -9.92
C VAL A 32 -0.92 8.58 -8.84
N ALA A 33 0.30 8.98 -8.53
CA ALA A 33 1.06 8.34 -7.48
C ALA A 33 0.38 8.62 -6.13
N LEU A 34 -0.09 7.58 -5.46
CA LEU A 34 -0.52 7.68 -4.07
C LEU A 34 0.72 8.04 -3.22
N PRO A 35 0.54 8.78 -2.11
CA PRO A 35 1.62 8.94 -1.14
C PRO A 35 2.19 7.60 -0.73
N LEU A 36 3.52 7.49 -0.64
CA LEU A 36 4.20 6.25 -0.22
C LEU A 36 3.72 5.75 1.14
N VAL A 37 3.37 6.69 2.02
CA VAL A 37 2.83 6.41 3.36
C VAL A 37 1.61 7.27 3.61
N GLU A 38 0.60 6.66 4.16
CA GLU A 38 -0.58 7.33 4.70
C GLU A 38 -0.52 7.30 6.23
N CYS A 39 -0.76 8.46 6.85
CA CYS A 39 -0.85 8.59 8.30
C CYS A 39 -2.19 9.23 8.66
N LEU A 40 -2.98 8.55 9.46
CA LEU A 40 -4.21 9.07 10.00
C LEU A 40 -3.99 9.44 11.47
N THR A 41 -4.28 10.69 11.80
CA THR A 41 -4.15 11.23 13.16
C THR A 41 -5.46 11.86 13.61
N LEU A 42 -5.66 11.96 14.92
CA LEU A 42 -6.84 12.63 15.45
C LEU A 42 -6.75 14.16 15.29
N GLU A 43 -5.54 14.72 15.41
CA GLU A 43 -5.31 16.16 15.50
C GLU A 43 -5.35 16.86 14.13
N HIS A 44 -4.90 16.17 13.07
CA HIS A 44 -4.70 16.79 11.76
C HIS A 44 -5.84 16.49 10.77
N GLY A 45 -6.90 15.88 11.28
CA GLY A 45 -8.11 15.61 10.51
C GLY A 45 -7.94 14.53 9.44
N ARG A 46 -9.04 14.28 8.77
CA ARG A 46 -9.12 13.42 7.61
C ARG A 46 -9.29 14.28 6.39
N CYS A 47 -8.60 13.94 5.31
CA CYS A 47 -8.94 14.52 4.04
C CYS A 47 -10.38 14.14 3.71
N PHE A 48 -11.20 15.13 3.48
CA PHE A 48 -12.60 15.15 3.11
C PHE A 48 -13.37 13.81 3.05
N VAL A 49 -14.38 13.70 3.92
CA VAL A 49 -15.54 12.77 3.86
C VAL A 49 -15.24 11.28 4.05
N ASP A 50 -13.99 10.85 4.35
CA ASP A 50 -13.71 9.49 4.05
C ASP A 50 -13.10 8.64 5.16
N HIS A 51 -13.66 7.46 5.29
CA HIS A 51 -13.09 6.36 6.07
C HIS A 51 -11.93 5.65 5.33
N ARG A 52 -11.50 6.17 4.16
CA ARG A 52 -10.38 5.62 3.40
C ARG A 52 -9.05 6.02 4.03
N LEU A 53 -8.16 5.08 4.17
CA LEU A 53 -6.76 5.34 4.53
C LEU A 53 -5.97 5.71 3.26
N THR A 54 -6.51 6.65 2.49
CA THR A 54 -5.87 7.19 1.28
C THR A 54 -6.09 8.68 1.23
N GLN A 55 -5.07 9.41 0.76
CA GLN A 55 -5.10 10.87 0.70
C GLN A 55 -5.38 11.52 2.07
N THR A 56 -4.79 10.96 3.12
CA THR A 56 -4.84 11.58 4.45
C THR A 56 -4.18 12.95 4.42
N THR A 57 -4.57 13.83 5.34
CA THR A 57 -3.97 15.18 5.43
C THR A 57 -2.47 15.10 5.59
N VAL A 58 -1.97 14.23 6.48
CA VAL A 58 -0.53 14.04 6.69
C VAL A 58 0.12 13.40 5.46
N GLY A 59 -0.41 12.29 4.94
CA GLY A 59 0.15 11.61 3.75
C GLY A 59 0.29 12.56 2.55
N SER A 60 -0.75 13.35 2.29
CA SER A 60 -0.75 14.36 1.22
C SER A 60 0.18 15.53 1.50
N GLY A 61 0.48 15.82 2.76
CA GLY A 61 1.38 16.88 3.22
C GLY A 61 2.85 16.48 3.22
N LEU A 62 3.17 15.18 3.22
CA LEU A 62 4.55 14.71 3.23
C LEU A 62 5.34 15.21 2.02
N ARG A 63 6.52 15.76 2.28
CA ARG A 63 7.45 16.22 1.25
C ARG A 63 8.81 15.56 1.43
N PRO A 64 9.48 15.16 0.35
CA PRO A 64 10.79 14.54 0.44
C PRO A 64 11.82 15.50 1.04
N VAL A 65 12.53 15.04 2.06
CA VAL A 65 13.64 15.74 2.68
C VAL A 65 14.96 15.23 2.10
N ARG A 66 15.15 13.91 2.07
CA ARG A 66 16.34 13.28 1.50
C ARG A 66 16.13 11.81 1.22
N ARG A 67 17.06 11.25 0.43
CA ARG A 67 17.19 9.82 0.18
C ARG A 67 18.58 9.35 0.53
N GLU A 68 18.67 8.16 1.09
CA GLU A 68 19.93 7.54 1.50
C GLU A 68 19.98 6.10 0.98
N PRO A 69 21.14 5.63 0.50
CA PRO A 69 21.30 4.23 0.15
C PRO A 69 21.31 3.38 1.41
N LEU A 70 20.68 2.21 1.34
CA LEU A 70 20.76 1.16 2.35
C LEU A 70 21.63 0.02 1.82
N THR A 71 22.45 -0.56 2.69
CA THR A 71 23.32 -1.68 2.35
C THR A 71 23.05 -2.93 3.19
N SER A 72 22.31 -2.79 4.29
CA SER A 72 21.99 -3.87 5.22
C SER A 72 20.51 -3.77 5.62
N PRO A 73 19.82 -4.92 5.82
CA PRO A 73 20.27 -6.29 5.56
C PRO A 73 20.40 -6.61 4.06
N TRP A 74 19.79 -5.83 3.18
CA TRP A 74 19.89 -5.91 1.71
C TRP A 74 20.10 -4.53 1.10
N PRO A 75 20.54 -4.46 -0.15
CA PRO A 75 20.57 -3.19 -0.87
C PRO A 75 19.17 -2.55 -0.92
N GLY A 76 19.13 -1.23 -0.81
CA GLY A 76 17.84 -0.52 -0.82
C GLY A 76 17.97 0.98 -0.76
N THR A 77 16.86 1.63 -0.46
CA THR A 77 16.76 3.08 -0.34
C THR A 77 15.96 3.46 0.90
N ARG A 78 16.50 4.37 1.70
CA ARG A 78 15.76 5.08 2.74
C ARG A 78 15.19 6.36 2.16
N VAL A 79 13.89 6.57 2.33
CA VAL A 79 13.19 7.80 1.97
C VAL A 79 12.77 8.49 3.26
N ILE A 80 13.20 9.74 3.45
CA ILE A 80 12.82 10.56 4.59
C ILE A 80 11.95 11.69 4.07
N GLN A 81 10.77 11.80 4.67
CA GLN A 81 9.76 12.80 4.31
C GLN A 81 9.30 13.51 5.58
N HIS A 82 8.91 14.77 5.45
CA HIS A 82 8.41 15.57 6.55
C HIS A 82 7.11 16.27 6.15
N ASP A 83 6.12 16.27 7.04
CA ASP A 83 4.92 17.08 6.93
C ASP A 83 4.98 18.27 7.87
N ARG A 84 4.98 19.47 7.30
CA ARG A 84 5.06 20.71 8.09
C ARG A 84 3.79 21.01 8.88
N GLY A 85 2.65 20.45 8.47
CA GLY A 85 1.37 20.69 9.12
C GLY A 85 1.26 19.98 10.47
N SER A 86 1.83 18.80 10.55
CA SER A 86 1.80 17.94 11.75
C SER A 86 3.12 17.85 12.50
N ASP A 87 4.20 18.43 11.96
CA ASP A 87 5.58 18.23 12.44
C ASP A 87 5.96 16.75 12.57
N LEU A 88 5.47 15.91 11.64
CA LEU A 88 5.82 14.50 11.58
C LEU A 88 6.89 14.25 10.53
N THR A 89 7.93 13.53 10.93
CA THR A 89 8.91 12.94 10.00
C THR A 89 8.61 11.46 9.80
N VAL A 90 8.47 11.06 8.56
CA VAL A 90 8.22 9.69 8.15
C VAL A 90 9.43 9.17 7.40
N THR A 91 10.01 8.10 7.93
CA THR A 91 11.13 7.40 7.30
C THR A 91 10.65 6.05 6.79
N VAL A 92 10.87 5.80 5.51
CA VAL A 92 10.56 4.50 4.88
C VAL A 92 11.85 3.87 4.39
N ASP A 93 12.15 2.71 4.92
CA ASP A 93 13.23 1.85 4.45
C ASP A 93 12.65 0.86 3.45
N LEU A 94 13.17 0.84 2.25
CA LEU A 94 12.78 -0.04 1.16
C LEU A 94 14.00 -0.87 0.74
N TRP A 95 13.96 -2.17 0.95
CA TRP A 95 15.04 -3.08 0.58
C TRP A 95 14.61 -3.98 -0.57
N HIS A 96 15.57 -4.37 -1.37
CA HIS A 96 15.42 -5.32 -2.47
C HIS A 96 16.18 -6.60 -2.18
N PRO A 97 15.59 -7.57 -1.44
CA PRO A 97 16.22 -8.88 -1.23
C PRO A 97 16.50 -9.60 -2.54
N THR A 98 15.64 -9.42 -3.53
CA THR A 98 15.81 -9.86 -4.92
C THR A 98 15.35 -8.78 -5.89
N SER A 99 15.56 -8.95 -7.18
CA SER A 99 15.05 -8.04 -8.21
C SER A 99 13.51 -7.95 -8.27
N ALA A 100 12.82 -8.97 -7.75
CA ALA A 100 11.35 -9.08 -7.76
C ALA A 100 10.71 -8.81 -6.40
N THR A 101 11.49 -8.59 -5.35
CA THR A 101 10.98 -8.46 -3.99
C THR A 101 11.30 -7.08 -3.43
N LEU A 102 10.30 -6.46 -2.83
CA LEU A 102 10.45 -5.23 -2.07
C LEU A 102 10.01 -5.50 -0.63
N HIS A 103 10.90 -5.22 0.32
CA HIS A 103 10.60 -5.27 1.75
C HIS A 103 10.57 -3.85 2.30
N GLY A 104 9.50 -3.48 3.00
CA GLY A 104 9.28 -2.13 3.50
C GLY A 104 9.14 -2.06 5.01
N ARG A 105 9.70 -1.01 5.61
CA ARG A 105 9.47 -0.66 7.01
C ARG A 105 9.27 0.85 7.12
N THR A 106 8.21 1.25 7.82
CA THR A 106 7.91 2.65 8.10
C THR A 106 8.15 2.98 9.57
N THR A 107 8.76 4.13 9.80
CA THR A 107 8.96 4.73 11.11
C THR A 107 8.41 6.15 11.10
N VAL A 108 7.58 6.47 12.09
CA VAL A 108 7.03 7.82 12.28
C VAL A 108 7.68 8.43 13.50
N HIS A 109 8.18 9.66 13.34
CA HIS A 109 8.78 10.45 14.41
C HIS A 109 8.00 11.76 14.54
N ASN A 110 7.63 12.11 15.77
CA ASN A 110 7.01 13.38 16.09
C ASN A 110 8.10 14.38 16.45
N ASP A 111 8.35 15.37 15.60
CA ASP A 111 9.32 16.44 15.80
C ASP A 111 8.68 17.64 16.54
N GLY A 112 7.34 17.61 16.66
CA GLY A 112 6.57 18.64 17.34
C GLY A 112 6.68 18.58 18.86
N LYS A 113 6.15 19.61 19.51
CA LYS A 113 6.15 19.71 20.99
C LYS A 113 4.93 19.05 21.63
N LEU A 114 3.88 18.84 20.89
CA LEU A 114 2.65 18.24 21.38
C LEU A 114 2.55 16.78 20.96
N PRO A 115 1.92 15.92 21.77
CA PRO A 115 1.68 14.55 21.38
C PRO A 115 0.74 14.49 20.16
N VAL A 116 0.93 13.51 19.31
CA VAL A 116 0.08 13.19 18.16
C VAL A 116 -0.48 11.79 18.32
N HIS A 117 -1.80 11.65 18.21
CA HIS A 117 -2.47 10.35 18.30
C HIS A 117 -2.58 9.71 16.92
N LEU A 118 -1.72 8.76 16.64
CA LEU A 118 -1.77 7.97 15.42
C LEU A 118 -2.91 6.95 15.52
N THR A 119 -3.87 7.01 14.60
CA THR A 119 -4.96 6.03 14.51
C THR A 119 -4.68 4.96 13.48
N ALA A 120 -3.95 5.29 12.43
CA ALA A 120 -3.46 4.32 11.45
C ALA A 120 -2.22 4.86 10.72
N VAL A 121 -1.34 3.95 10.36
CA VAL A 121 -0.17 4.22 9.52
C VAL A 121 -0.05 3.09 8.52
N SER A 122 0.04 3.41 7.23
CA SER A 122 0.40 2.40 6.24
C SER A 122 1.90 2.12 6.30
N ILE A 123 2.29 0.87 6.12
CA ILE A 123 3.72 0.54 5.97
C ILE A 123 4.21 1.12 4.64
N MET A 124 3.39 0.95 3.60
CA MET A 124 3.72 1.37 2.25
C MET A 124 2.43 1.36 1.42
N CYS A 125 2.27 2.36 0.57
CA CYS A 125 1.23 2.39 -0.45
C CYS A 125 1.90 2.29 -1.82
N ALA A 126 1.38 1.43 -2.68
CA ALA A 126 1.92 1.24 -4.01
C ALA A 126 0.81 1.18 -5.06
N SER A 127 1.06 1.81 -6.20
CA SER A 127 0.24 1.62 -7.40
C SER A 127 0.70 0.34 -8.09
N LEU A 128 -0.21 -0.62 -8.19
CA LEU A 128 0.08 -1.94 -8.72
C LEU A 128 -0.66 -2.14 -10.05
N LEU A 129 -0.04 -2.88 -10.97
CA LEU A 129 -0.66 -3.34 -12.23
C LEU A 129 -1.28 -2.19 -13.05
N SER A 130 -0.60 -1.04 -13.11
CA SER A 130 -1.04 0.10 -13.91
C SER A 130 -1.34 -0.31 -15.36
N GLY A 131 -2.45 0.20 -15.91
CA GLY A 131 -2.92 -0.11 -17.27
C GLY A 131 -3.76 -1.39 -17.38
N ALA A 132 -4.03 -2.10 -16.28
CA ALA A 132 -5.03 -3.15 -16.23
C ALA A 132 -6.37 -2.58 -15.77
N GLU A 133 -7.46 -3.05 -16.36
CA GLU A 133 -8.81 -2.74 -15.91
C GLU A 133 -9.16 -3.62 -14.70
N LEU A 134 -9.99 -3.12 -13.79
CA LEU A 134 -10.38 -3.88 -12.59
C LEU A 134 -11.04 -5.21 -12.91
N ASP A 135 -11.82 -5.26 -13.98
CA ASP A 135 -12.52 -6.46 -14.44
C ASP A 135 -11.58 -7.55 -14.97
N ASP A 136 -10.35 -7.18 -15.30
CA ASP A 136 -9.33 -8.10 -15.77
C ASP A 136 -8.44 -8.66 -14.66
N LEU A 137 -8.58 -8.13 -13.44
CA LEU A 137 -7.76 -8.51 -12.30
C LEU A 137 -8.44 -9.56 -11.43
N ASP A 138 -7.66 -10.54 -11.04
CA ASP A 138 -8.04 -11.55 -10.06
C ASP A 138 -7.27 -11.35 -8.75
N ILE A 139 -7.90 -11.73 -7.64
CA ILE A 139 -7.27 -11.73 -6.32
C ILE A 139 -7.36 -13.12 -5.68
N LEU A 140 -6.23 -13.57 -5.13
CA LEU A 140 -6.14 -14.81 -4.34
C LEU A 140 -5.90 -14.41 -2.90
N ILE A 141 -6.80 -14.82 -2.03
CA ILE A 141 -6.79 -14.55 -0.59
C ILE A 141 -7.21 -15.80 0.17
N ALA A 142 -6.83 -15.90 1.41
CA ALA A 142 -7.19 -17.04 2.25
C ALA A 142 -7.84 -16.55 3.56
N PRO A 143 -9.13 -16.83 3.76
CA PRO A 143 -9.71 -16.75 5.11
C PRO A 143 -8.98 -17.70 6.04
N SER A 144 -8.70 -17.23 7.25
CA SER A 144 -8.06 -18.03 8.29
C SER A 144 -8.99 -18.15 9.48
N ALA A 145 -9.34 -19.37 9.80
CA ALA A 145 -10.14 -19.71 10.98
C ALA A 145 -9.46 -20.87 11.70
N TRP A 146 -9.72 -21.02 12.98
CA TRP A 146 -9.18 -22.11 13.79
C TRP A 146 -9.43 -23.47 13.13
N MET A 147 -8.37 -24.24 12.92
CA MET A 147 -8.35 -25.53 12.20
C MET A 147 -8.88 -25.47 10.75
N ALA A 148 -8.86 -24.29 10.14
CA ALA A 148 -9.33 -24.06 8.77
C ALA A 148 -8.48 -22.98 8.06
N GLU A 149 -7.19 -22.99 8.33
CA GLU A 149 -6.20 -22.10 7.75
C GLU A 149 -5.94 -22.44 6.28
N GLN A 150 -5.37 -21.49 5.55
CA GLN A 150 -4.89 -21.63 4.16
C GLN A 150 -5.97 -22.11 3.17
N ARG A 151 -7.20 -21.73 3.36
CA ARG A 151 -8.29 -22.01 2.41
C ARG A 151 -8.31 -20.96 1.32
N TRP A 152 -7.39 -21.04 0.40
CA TRP A 152 -7.27 -20.10 -0.71
C TRP A 152 -8.54 -20.01 -1.53
N THR A 153 -9.00 -18.80 -1.76
CA THR A 153 -10.13 -18.45 -2.62
C THR A 153 -9.66 -17.52 -3.73
N HIS A 154 -10.27 -17.69 -4.88
CA HIS A 154 -9.99 -16.91 -6.08
C HIS A 154 -11.25 -16.12 -6.43
N HIS A 155 -11.10 -14.80 -6.60
CA HIS A 155 -12.18 -13.90 -6.94
C HIS A 155 -11.73 -12.94 -8.04
N ARG A 156 -12.66 -12.45 -8.85
CA ARG A 156 -12.42 -11.25 -9.62
C ARG A 156 -12.33 -10.06 -8.66
N LEU A 157 -11.40 -9.16 -8.90
CA LEU A 157 -11.24 -8.00 -8.04
C LEU A 157 -12.49 -7.10 -8.07
N SER A 158 -13.12 -6.94 -9.24
CA SER A 158 -14.37 -6.20 -9.41
C SER A 158 -15.54 -6.78 -8.61
N ASP A 159 -15.60 -8.10 -8.39
CA ASP A 159 -16.67 -8.74 -7.60
C ASP A 159 -16.60 -8.39 -6.12
N LEU A 160 -15.42 -7.98 -5.63
CA LEU A 160 -15.19 -7.58 -4.24
C LEU A 160 -15.31 -6.06 -4.02
N LEU A 161 -15.35 -5.29 -5.11
CA LEU A 161 -15.48 -3.85 -5.09
C LEU A 161 -16.88 -3.50 -5.57
N VAL A 162 -17.75 -3.07 -4.67
CA VAL A 162 -19.12 -2.68 -5.03
C VAL A 162 -19.08 -1.34 -5.77
N ASP A 163 -19.48 -1.33 -7.03
CA ASP A 163 -19.75 -0.10 -7.77
C ASP A 163 -21.14 0.43 -7.36
N VAL A 164 -21.16 1.49 -6.57
CA VAL A 164 -22.43 2.13 -6.15
C VAL A 164 -22.91 3.19 -7.14
N GLY A 165 -22.32 3.25 -8.34
CA GLY A 165 -22.82 4.07 -9.44
C GLY A 165 -22.92 5.56 -9.13
N THR A 166 -21.94 6.13 -8.45
CA THR A 166 -21.97 7.55 -8.06
C THR A 166 -21.45 8.49 -9.14
N GLU A 167 -21.36 8.05 -10.35
CA GLU A 167 -21.14 8.94 -11.50
C GLU A 167 -22.11 10.14 -11.52
N LEU A 168 -23.30 9.97 -10.94
CA LEU A 168 -24.30 11.02 -10.75
C LEU A 168 -23.84 12.16 -9.80
N HIS A 169 -22.84 11.94 -8.98
CA HIS A 169 -22.36 12.92 -8.00
C HIS A 169 -20.99 13.51 -8.33
N GLY A 170 -20.43 13.18 -9.49
CA GLY A 170 -19.12 13.67 -9.92
C GLY A 170 -17.94 13.11 -9.12
N GLU A 171 -18.18 12.22 -8.17
CA GLU A 171 -17.18 11.50 -7.41
C GLU A 171 -17.37 10.00 -7.63
N SER A 172 -16.36 9.34 -8.12
CA SER A 172 -16.33 7.89 -8.18
C SER A 172 -16.17 7.36 -6.75
N PRO A 173 -17.17 6.69 -6.15
CA PRO A 173 -16.97 5.99 -4.91
C PRO A 173 -16.05 4.84 -5.23
N ARG A 174 -14.85 5.02 -4.93
CA ARG A 174 -13.91 3.93 -4.99
C ARG A 174 -14.14 3.10 -3.77
N ASP A 175 -14.87 2.06 -3.98
CA ASP A 175 -15.02 1.03 -2.99
C ASP A 175 -13.65 0.48 -2.59
N ARG A 176 -13.61 0.01 -1.37
CA ARG A 176 -12.39 -0.54 -0.83
C ARG A 176 -12.67 -1.94 -0.33
N PHE A 177 -11.85 -2.87 -0.73
CA PHE A 177 -11.77 -4.16 -0.09
C PHE A 177 -10.66 -4.16 0.95
N VAL A 178 -10.96 -4.56 2.19
CA VAL A 178 -10.04 -4.53 3.31
C VAL A 178 -9.81 -5.95 3.81
N LEU A 179 -8.56 -6.35 3.82
CA LEU A 179 -8.08 -7.52 4.54
C LEU A 179 -7.47 -7.05 5.85
N SER A 180 -7.84 -7.69 6.95
CA SER A 180 -7.31 -7.34 8.28
C SER A 180 -7.30 -8.55 9.18
N SER A 181 -6.46 -8.51 10.20
CA SER A 181 -6.51 -9.41 11.36
C SER A 181 -6.76 -8.58 12.61
N GLU A 182 -7.84 -8.85 13.31
CA GLU A 182 -8.25 -8.13 14.53
C GLU A 182 -7.86 -8.89 15.80
N SER A 183 -7.19 -10.02 15.67
CA SER A 183 -6.80 -10.87 16.79
C SER A 183 -5.38 -10.57 17.28
N GLY A 184 -4.97 -11.22 18.35
CA GLY A 184 -3.61 -11.12 18.89
C GLY A 184 -2.52 -11.77 18.04
N TRP A 185 -2.87 -12.34 16.88
CA TRP A 185 -1.94 -12.92 15.92
C TRP A 185 -2.30 -12.54 14.47
N SER A 186 -1.33 -12.63 13.57
CA SER A 186 -1.44 -12.11 12.21
C SER A 186 -2.44 -12.83 11.32
N SER A 187 -2.77 -14.09 11.60
CA SER A 187 -3.74 -14.89 10.85
C SER A 187 -5.11 -15.05 11.55
N GLY A 188 -5.54 -14.04 12.31
CA GLY A 188 -6.76 -14.15 13.11
C GLY A 188 -8.07 -14.08 12.32
N ARG A 189 -8.07 -13.62 11.09
CA ARG A 189 -9.22 -13.52 10.20
C ARG A 189 -8.86 -13.84 8.76
N TRP A 190 -7.77 -13.27 8.29
CA TRP A 190 -7.20 -13.50 6.96
C TRP A 190 -5.74 -13.94 7.12
N GLU A 191 -5.27 -14.74 6.19
CA GLU A 191 -3.84 -14.98 6.09
C GLU A 191 -3.13 -13.67 5.73
N PRO A 192 -1.96 -13.37 6.35
CA PRO A 192 -1.22 -12.14 6.11
C PRO A 192 -0.46 -12.16 4.77
N VAL A 193 -1.03 -12.81 3.78
CA VAL A 193 -0.46 -13.00 2.45
C VAL A 193 -1.56 -13.09 1.41
N GLY A 194 -1.30 -12.56 0.22
CA GLY A 194 -2.22 -12.66 -0.91
C GLY A 194 -1.56 -12.24 -2.21
N PHE A 195 -2.32 -12.34 -3.31
CA PHE A 195 -1.83 -12.06 -4.64
C PHE A 195 -2.92 -11.36 -5.45
N ILE A 196 -2.51 -10.38 -6.26
CA ILE A 196 -3.31 -9.83 -7.35
C ILE A 196 -2.65 -10.28 -8.65
N THR A 197 -3.44 -10.80 -9.57
CA THR A 197 -2.95 -11.29 -10.85
C THR A 197 -3.70 -10.63 -11.99
N ASP A 198 -3.01 -10.44 -13.09
CA ASP A 198 -3.55 -10.06 -14.38
C ASP A 198 -3.37 -11.27 -15.32
N PRO A 199 -4.40 -12.11 -15.48
CA PRO A 199 -4.30 -13.31 -16.31
C PRO A 199 -3.98 -13.04 -17.77
N ALA A 200 -4.41 -11.88 -18.29
CA ALA A 200 -4.22 -11.52 -19.69
C ALA A 200 -2.74 -11.23 -20.01
N SER A 201 -2.04 -10.53 -19.10
CA SER A 201 -0.63 -10.21 -19.28
C SER A 201 0.33 -11.18 -18.57
N GLY A 202 -0.19 -12.09 -17.72
CA GLY A 202 0.61 -12.98 -16.88
C GLY A 202 1.35 -12.26 -15.74
N ARG A 203 1.01 -11.00 -15.44
CA ARG A 203 1.59 -10.25 -14.32
C ARG A 203 0.96 -10.67 -13.01
N ALA A 204 1.75 -10.67 -11.95
CA ALA A 204 1.26 -10.91 -10.60
C ALA A 204 2.03 -10.06 -9.60
N VAL A 205 1.33 -9.61 -8.56
CA VAL A 205 1.93 -8.96 -7.39
C VAL A 205 1.43 -9.67 -6.15
N GLY A 206 2.35 -10.20 -5.35
CA GLY A 206 2.05 -10.76 -4.05
C GLY A 206 2.44 -9.80 -2.93
N TRP A 207 1.76 -9.91 -1.81
CA TRP A 207 2.16 -9.22 -0.57
C TRP A 207 2.19 -10.20 0.59
N GLN A 208 2.99 -9.84 1.58
CA GLN A 208 3.05 -10.52 2.87
C GLN A 208 3.20 -9.47 3.97
N ILE A 209 2.45 -9.64 5.07
CA ILE A 209 2.58 -8.81 6.26
C ILE A 209 3.47 -9.56 7.27
N GLU A 210 4.64 -9.01 7.53
CA GLU A 210 5.62 -9.60 8.48
C GLU A 210 5.43 -9.01 9.87
N HIS A 211 4.25 -9.25 10.43
CA HIS A 211 3.89 -8.81 11.77
C HIS A 211 3.14 -9.94 12.49
N ASN A 212 3.45 -10.18 13.74
CA ASN A 212 2.87 -11.27 14.53
C ASN A 212 1.66 -10.87 15.39
N GLY A 213 1.19 -9.66 15.26
CA GLY A 213 -0.06 -9.15 15.85
C GLY A 213 -1.13 -8.83 14.82
N GLY A 214 -2.16 -8.12 15.23
CA GLY A 214 -3.18 -7.62 14.32
C GLY A 214 -2.65 -6.60 13.30
N TRP A 215 -3.27 -6.53 12.15
CA TRP A 215 -2.91 -5.64 11.03
C TRP A 215 -4.14 -5.22 10.24
#